data_769da9a13410e73f9a6ec4154131c336
#
_entry.id   769da9a13410e73f9a6ec4154131c336
#
_cell.length_a   1.000
_cell.length_b   1.000
_cell.length_c   1.000
_cell.angle_alpha   90.00
_cell.angle_beta   90.00
_cell.angle_gamma   90.00
#
_symmetry.space_group_name_H-M   'P 1'
#
loop_
_entity.id
_entity.type
_entity.pdbx_description
1 polymer ?
#
loop_
_entity_poly.entity_id
_entity_poly.type
_entity_poly.pdbx_seq_one_letter_code
_entity_poly.pdbx_strand_id
1 'polypeptide(L)'
;MKKRIMVSGGFDPPHIGHIRMFQDAADWGEVIVALNSDDWLMRKKGYVFMPWLERAEIIRELTSVDRVVSFNDNDDTANQAIK
;
A
#
# COMPACT_ATOMS: atom_id res chain seq x y z
N MET A 1 -16.46 -10.47 14.20
CA MET A 1 -15.25 -10.65 13.38
C MET A 1 -15.02 -9.42 12.53
N LYS A 2 -13.82 -8.87 12.56
CA LYS A 2 -13.51 -7.68 11.76
C LYS A 2 -13.30 -8.05 10.31
N LYS A 3 -13.84 -7.24 9.42
CA LYS A 3 -13.51 -7.34 8.01
C LYS A 3 -12.08 -6.89 7.78
N ARG A 4 -11.47 -7.39 6.73
CA ARG A 4 -10.16 -6.95 6.28
C ARG A 4 -10.34 -6.17 4.99
N ILE A 5 -9.84 -4.94 5.01
CA ILE A 5 -9.91 -4.05 3.85
C ILE A 5 -8.50 -3.98 3.27
N MET A 6 -8.34 -4.48 2.05
CA MET A 6 -7.04 -4.44 1.40
C MET A 6 -6.98 -3.24 0.46
N VAL A 7 -5.95 -2.44 0.63
CA VAL A 7 -5.69 -1.27 -0.22
C VAL A 7 -4.32 -1.47 -0.85
N SER A 8 -4.25 -1.40 -2.17
CA SER A 8 -2.99 -1.57 -2.87
C SER A 8 -2.56 -0.27 -3.55
N GLY A 9 -1.28 -0.09 -3.70
CA GLY A 9 -0.74 1.08 -4.38
C GLY A 9 0.76 1.24 -4.19
N GLY A 10 1.31 2.21 -4.90
CA GLY A 10 2.74 2.51 -4.80
C GLY A 10 3.09 3.44 -3.66
N PHE A 11 2.27 4.45 -3.44
CA PHE A 11 2.45 5.43 -2.35
C PHE A 11 3.87 5.99 -2.32
N ASP A 12 4.30 6.53 -3.43
CA ASP A 12 5.67 6.99 -3.62
C ASP A 12 5.70 8.46 -4.03
N PRO A 13 5.62 9.40 -3.07
CA PRO A 13 5.53 9.18 -1.63
C PRO A 13 4.09 9.05 -1.14
N PRO A 14 3.88 8.52 0.08
CA PRO A 14 2.58 8.63 0.73
C PRO A 14 2.28 10.11 1.01
N HIS A 15 1.00 10.50 0.92
CA HIS A 15 0.62 11.89 1.20
C HIS A 15 -0.74 11.92 1.91
N ILE A 16 -1.20 13.13 2.21
CA ILE A 16 -2.40 13.31 3.05
C ILE A 16 -3.63 12.66 2.43
N GLY A 17 -3.74 12.65 1.10
CA GLY A 17 -4.85 11.97 0.43
C GLY A 17 -4.87 10.48 0.73
N HIS A 18 -3.69 9.86 0.79
CA HIS A 18 -3.58 8.44 1.14
C HIS A 18 -3.97 8.20 2.58
N ILE A 19 -3.53 9.08 3.49
CA ILE A 19 -3.87 8.96 4.90
C ILE A 19 -5.37 9.01 5.10
N ARG A 20 -6.04 9.92 4.42
CA ARG A 20 -7.50 10.05 4.50
C ARG A 20 -8.20 8.82 3.96
N MET A 21 -7.68 8.26 2.87
CA MET A 21 -8.22 7.02 2.32
C MET A 21 -8.11 5.86 3.32
N PHE A 22 -6.97 5.75 3.99
CA PHE A 22 -6.79 4.71 5.00
C PHE A 22 -7.71 4.93 6.20
N GLN A 23 -7.92 6.18 6.60
CA GLN A 23 -8.86 6.50 7.69
C GLN A 23 -10.27 6.09 7.33
N ASP A 24 -10.69 6.37 6.11
CA ASP A 24 -12.02 5.96 5.64
C ASP A 24 -12.16 4.44 5.64
N ALA A 25 -11.13 3.75 5.15
CA ALA A 25 -11.13 2.29 5.11
C ALA A 25 -11.20 1.70 6.53
N ALA A 26 -10.54 2.34 7.49
CA ALA A 26 -10.51 1.86 8.87
C ALA A 26 -11.88 1.85 9.52
N ASP A 27 -12.81 2.66 9.02
CA ASP A 27 -14.19 2.64 9.51
C ASP A 27 -14.91 1.33 9.15
N TRP A 28 -14.41 0.61 8.17
CA TRP A 28 -15.05 -0.61 7.66
C TRP A 28 -14.37 -1.87 8.14
N GLY A 29 -13.16 -1.79 8.64
CA GLY A 29 -12.46 -2.96 9.11
C GLY A 29 -10.97 -2.73 9.28
N GLU A 30 -10.25 -3.84 9.39
CA GLU A 30 -8.80 -3.87 9.51
C GLU A 30 -8.17 -3.47 8.18
N VAL A 31 -7.27 -2.48 8.18
CA VAL A 31 -6.66 -1.98 6.95
C VAL A 31 -5.33 -2.65 6.71
N ILE A 32 -5.23 -3.33 5.58
CA ILE A 32 -4.01 -4.01 5.14
C ILE A 32 -3.56 -3.33 3.85
N VAL A 33 -2.37 -2.75 3.86
CA VAL A 33 -1.83 -2.08 2.68
C VAL A 33 -0.90 -3.02 1.94
N ALA A 34 -1.28 -3.35 0.71
CA ALA A 34 -0.45 -4.14 -0.20
C ALA A 34 0.38 -3.16 -1.02
N LEU A 35 1.67 -3.07 -0.72
CA LEU A 35 2.54 -2.02 -1.23
C LEU A 35 3.32 -2.52 -2.45
N ASN A 36 3.19 -1.80 -3.55
CA ASN A 36 3.86 -2.16 -4.79
C ASN A 36 5.38 -2.10 -4.65
N SER A 37 6.06 -2.97 -5.40
CA SER A 37 7.52 -3.07 -5.39
C SER A 37 8.18 -1.88 -6.08
N ASP A 38 9.49 -1.72 -5.84
CA ASP A 38 10.27 -0.72 -6.55
C ASP A 38 10.29 -1.02 -8.05
N ASP A 39 10.33 -2.29 -8.44
CA ASP A 39 10.28 -2.68 -9.86
C ASP A 39 8.99 -2.22 -10.52
N TRP A 40 7.88 -2.34 -9.82
CA TRP A 40 6.60 -1.88 -10.32
C TRP A 40 6.62 -0.37 -10.56
N LEU A 41 7.21 0.40 -9.63
CA LEU A 41 7.33 1.85 -9.78
C LEU A 41 8.20 2.21 -10.98
N MET A 42 9.29 1.48 -11.20
CA MET A 42 10.14 1.70 -12.35
C MET A 42 9.39 1.48 -13.65
N ARG A 43 8.55 0.44 -13.72
CA ARG A 43 7.75 0.18 -14.91
C ARG A 43 6.68 1.24 -15.13
N LYS A 44 6.08 1.74 -14.03
CA LYS A 44 4.94 2.67 -14.15
C LYS A 44 5.38 4.11 -14.39
N LYS A 45 6.42 4.58 -13.72
CA LYS A 45 6.79 5.99 -13.82
C LYS A 45 8.27 6.23 -14.10
N GLY A 46 9.06 5.18 -14.22
CA GLY A 46 10.45 5.30 -14.61
C GLY A 46 11.43 5.66 -13.51
N TYR A 47 10.97 5.79 -12.27
CA TYR A 47 11.85 6.07 -11.15
C TYR A 47 11.20 5.67 -9.84
N VAL A 48 12.02 5.53 -8.78
CA VAL A 48 11.57 5.27 -7.42
C VAL A 48 11.96 6.46 -6.57
N PHE A 49 10.98 7.15 -6.00
CA PHE A 49 11.25 8.28 -5.11
C PHE A 49 11.68 7.79 -3.74
N MET A 50 10.93 6.83 -3.18
CA MET A 50 11.27 6.18 -1.90
C MET A 50 11.36 4.68 -2.07
N PRO A 51 12.46 4.04 -1.61
CA PRO A 51 12.55 2.57 -1.64
C PRO A 51 11.42 1.93 -0.83
N TRP A 52 11.11 0.68 -1.17
CA TRP A 52 9.99 -0.04 -0.54
C TRP A 52 10.04 0.00 0.99
N LEU A 53 11.21 -0.26 1.55
CA LEU A 53 11.36 -0.29 3.02
C LEU A 53 10.99 1.05 3.66
N GLU A 54 11.35 2.15 3.03
CA GLU A 54 11.01 3.48 3.52
C GLU A 54 9.53 3.76 3.44
N ARG A 55 8.93 3.42 2.31
CA ARG A 55 7.47 3.58 2.13
C ARG A 55 6.72 2.73 3.14
N ALA A 56 7.15 1.48 3.32
CA ALA A 56 6.52 0.58 4.26
C ALA A 56 6.63 1.10 5.70
N GLU A 57 7.76 1.64 6.06
CA GLU A 57 7.97 2.15 7.42
C GLU A 57 7.05 3.33 7.71
N ILE A 58 6.94 4.26 6.76
CA ILE A 58 6.06 5.43 6.94
C ILE A 58 4.61 4.98 7.08
N ILE A 59 4.17 4.11 6.17
CA ILE A 59 2.77 3.68 6.15
C ILE A 59 2.45 2.86 7.40
N ARG A 60 3.39 2.03 7.84
CA ARG A 60 3.20 1.20 9.03
C ARG A 60 2.98 2.02 10.29
N GLU A 61 3.51 3.24 10.34
CA GLU A 61 3.35 4.13 11.49
C GLU A 61 2.02 4.87 11.52
N LEU A 62 1.24 4.78 10.45
CA LEU A 62 -0.06 5.44 10.41
C LEU A 62 -1.06 4.69 11.28
N THR A 63 -1.76 5.42 12.13
CA THR A 63 -2.70 4.84 13.09
C THR A 63 -3.78 4.00 12.41
N SER A 64 -4.21 4.41 11.23
CA SER A 64 -5.29 3.75 10.51
C SER A 64 -4.88 2.45 9.83
N VAL A 65 -3.58 2.19 9.72
CA VAL A 65 -3.07 1.01 9.01
C VAL A 65 -2.69 -0.07 10.02
N ASP A 66 -3.22 -1.26 9.82
CA ASP A 66 -2.96 -2.39 10.71
C ASP A 66 -1.77 -3.21 10.25
N ARG A 67 -1.55 -3.28 8.94
CA ARG A 67 -0.49 -4.12 8.38
C ARG A 67 -0.06 -3.63 7.01
N VAL A 68 1.23 -3.76 6.72
CA VAL A 68 1.77 -3.52 5.38
C VAL A 68 2.38 -4.81 4.87
N VAL A 69 2.03 -5.20 3.65
CA VAL A 69 2.53 -6.44 3.05
C VAL A 69 3.09 -6.16 1.66
N SER A 70 4.01 -7.02 1.23
CA SER A 70 4.48 -7.03 -0.15
C SER A 70 3.70 -8.09 -0.91
N PHE A 71 3.73 -7.99 -2.24
CA PHE A 71 3.10 -9.00 -3.09
C PHE A 71 3.83 -9.03 -4.44
N ASN A 72 3.56 -10.09 -5.18
CA ASN A 72 4.17 -10.23 -6.51
C ASN A 72 3.38 -9.41 -7.52
N ASP A 73 3.98 -8.33 -8.01
CA ASP A 73 3.35 -7.44 -8.97
C ASP A 73 4.09 -7.42 -10.32
N ASN A 74 4.81 -8.49 -10.62
CA ASN A 74 5.61 -8.56 -11.85
C ASN A 74 4.78 -8.47 -13.12
N ASP A 75 3.51 -8.86 -13.06
CA ASP A 75 2.62 -8.82 -14.21
C ASP A 75 1.70 -7.60 -14.20
N ASP A 76 2.00 -6.63 -13.36
CA ASP A 76 1.27 -5.36 -13.25
C ASP A 76 -0.18 -5.51 -12.81
N THR A 77 -0.53 -6.62 -12.16
CA THR A 77 -1.89 -6.77 -11.65
C THR A 77 -1.91 -6.76 -10.13
N ALA A 78 -2.66 -5.84 -9.56
CA ALA A 78 -2.90 -5.80 -8.12
C ALA A 78 -3.84 -6.92 -7.69
N ASN A 79 -4.50 -7.57 -8.62
CA ASN A 79 -5.43 -8.65 -8.32
C ASN A 79 -4.77 -9.81 -7.60
N GLN A 80 -3.51 -10.03 -7.83
CA GLN A 80 -2.79 -11.11 -7.18
C GLN A 80 -2.70 -10.94 -5.67
N ALA A 81 -2.70 -9.71 -5.19
CA ALA A 81 -2.67 -9.45 -3.76
C ALA A 81 -4.00 -9.79 -3.09
N ILE A 82 -5.08 -9.82 -3.86
CA ILE A 82 -6.42 -10.01 -3.35
C ILE A 82 -6.81 -11.49 -3.36
N LYS A 83 -6.23 -12.22 -4.26
CA LYS A 83 -6.49 -13.65 -4.36
C LYS A 83 -5.79 -14.40 -3.24
#